data_6d6528b0ee7682a7ea66fa1ac17d62b2
#
_entry.id   6d6528b0ee7682a7ea66fa1ac17d62b2
#
_cell.length_a   1.000
_cell.length_b   1.000
_cell.length_c   1.000
_cell.angle_alpha   90.00
_cell.angle_beta   90.00
_cell.angle_gamma   90.00
#
_symmetry.space_group_name_H-M   'P 1'
#
loop_
_entity.id
_entity.type
_entity.pdbx_description
1 polymer ?
#
loop_
_entity_poly.entity_id
_entity_poly.type
_entity_poly.pdbx_seq_one_letter_code
_entity_poly.pdbx_strand_id
1 'polypeptide(L)'
;MNIKISPVSIEERKKLDIRSGDTVRVSQKIIEKDKKTGKPKTRLQDFEGLCLAVKHGKEAGGTITLRKVASGVGVERIFPIYSPMIEKITVVKRSKVRRAKLYHIREKAAKEVRRQMRNIQDLPEEVDTNPQVEPTIENASDEKKEEAKEETKE
;
A
#
# COMPACT_ATOMS: atom_id res chain seq x y z
N MET A 1 -4.22 -27.41 -17.98
CA MET A 1 -3.91 -27.01 -16.58
C MET A 1 -3.19 -25.67 -16.60
N ASN A 2 -3.79 -24.59 -16.08
CA ASN A 2 -3.09 -23.31 -15.95
C ASN A 2 -2.20 -23.36 -14.71
N ILE A 3 -0.91 -23.53 -14.92
CA ILE A 3 0.07 -23.47 -13.84
C ILE A 3 0.22 -22.00 -13.45
N LYS A 4 -0.32 -21.61 -12.29
CA LYS A 4 -0.07 -20.28 -11.72
C LYS A 4 1.36 -20.23 -11.20
N ILE A 5 2.27 -19.72 -12.01
CA ILE A 5 3.69 -19.58 -11.66
C ILE A 5 3.91 -18.49 -10.59
N SER A 6 2.96 -17.56 -10.42
CA SER A 6 3.02 -16.46 -9.44
C SER A 6 1.73 -16.40 -8.65
N PRO A 7 1.79 -16.18 -7.30
CA PRO A 7 0.62 -15.97 -6.47
C PRO A 7 -0.06 -14.61 -6.73
N VAL A 8 0.51 -13.78 -7.60
CA VAL A 8 0.03 -12.43 -7.92
C VAL A 8 -0.75 -12.47 -9.22
N SER A 9 -1.91 -11.81 -9.25
CA SER A 9 -2.68 -11.57 -10.46
C SER A 9 -1.92 -10.61 -11.39
N ILE A 10 -1.25 -11.17 -12.39
CA ILE A 10 -0.45 -10.39 -13.37
C ILE A 10 -1.34 -9.45 -14.16
N GLU A 11 -2.57 -9.87 -14.48
CA GLU A 11 -3.51 -9.07 -15.28
C GLU A 11 -3.96 -7.82 -14.54
N GLU A 12 -4.26 -7.92 -13.25
CA GLU A 12 -4.61 -6.75 -12.42
C GLU A 12 -3.45 -5.79 -12.31
N ARG A 13 -2.23 -6.30 -12.11
CA ARG A 13 -1.02 -5.47 -12.06
C ARG A 13 -0.69 -4.80 -13.39
N LYS A 14 -1.01 -5.41 -14.53
CA LYS A 14 -0.87 -4.82 -15.87
C LYS A 14 -1.88 -3.68 -16.12
N LYS A 15 -3.04 -3.70 -15.47
CA LYS A 15 -4.06 -2.64 -15.57
C LYS A 15 -3.64 -1.36 -14.83
N LEU A 16 -2.72 -1.47 -13.86
CA LEU A 16 -2.20 -0.31 -13.16
C LEU A 16 -1.45 0.60 -14.13
N ASP A 17 -2.01 1.78 -14.42
CA ASP A 17 -1.40 2.80 -15.27
C ASP A 17 -0.54 3.74 -14.41
N ILE A 18 0.60 3.22 -13.96
CA ILE A 18 1.54 3.98 -13.14
C ILE A 18 2.50 4.74 -14.05
N ARG A 19 2.62 6.04 -13.82
CA ARG A 19 3.46 6.95 -14.59
C ARG A 19 4.45 7.69 -13.70
N SER A 20 5.54 8.17 -14.30
CA SER A 20 6.44 9.09 -13.62
C SER A 20 5.68 10.37 -13.24
N GLY A 21 5.84 10.84 -12.02
CA GLY A 21 5.11 11.98 -11.48
C GLY A 21 3.89 11.62 -10.65
N ASP A 22 3.46 10.35 -10.66
CA ASP A 22 2.40 9.88 -9.77
C ASP A 22 2.92 9.75 -8.33
N THR A 23 2.11 10.09 -7.35
CA THR A 23 2.33 9.72 -5.95
C THR A 23 1.71 8.36 -5.73
N VAL A 24 2.53 7.38 -5.40
CA VAL A 24 2.13 5.98 -5.30
C VAL A 24 2.36 5.49 -3.87
N ARG A 25 1.37 4.78 -3.32
CA ARG A 25 1.46 4.05 -2.06
C ARG A 25 1.61 2.56 -2.37
N VAL A 26 2.67 1.96 -1.85
CA VAL A 26 2.97 0.53 -2.00
C VAL A 26 2.93 -0.12 -0.63
N SER A 27 2.05 -1.09 -0.45
CA SER A 27 1.95 -1.93 0.76
C SER A 27 2.80 -3.18 0.57
N GLN A 28 3.88 -3.28 1.34
CA GLN A 28 4.84 -4.38 1.29
C GLN A 28 4.68 -5.32 2.47
N LYS A 29 4.68 -6.63 2.23
CA LYS A 29 4.72 -7.69 3.24
C LYS A 29 6.15 -7.86 3.73
N ILE A 30 6.37 -7.70 5.04
CA ILE A 30 7.64 -7.95 5.68
C ILE A 30 7.48 -9.13 6.61
N ILE A 31 8.36 -10.13 6.45
CA ILE A 31 8.41 -11.31 7.30
C ILE A 31 9.52 -11.09 8.32
N GLU A 32 9.17 -10.93 9.57
CA GLU A 32 10.10 -10.77 10.69
C GLU A 32 10.03 -12.01 11.57
N LYS A 33 11.17 -12.42 12.10
CA LYS A 33 11.21 -13.48 13.13
C LYS A 33 11.00 -12.83 14.50
N ASP A 34 9.99 -13.29 15.21
CA ASP A 34 9.74 -12.83 16.57
C ASP A 34 10.90 -13.24 17.48
N LYS A 35 11.52 -12.26 18.15
CA LYS A 35 12.69 -12.48 19.01
C LYS A 35 12.42 -13.40 20.21
N LYS A 36 11.15 -13.47 20.65
CA LYS A 36 10.76 -14.28 21.82
C LYS A 36 10.38 -15.71 21.47
N THR A 37 9.67 -15.89 20.35
CA THR A 37 9.10 -17.21 20.00
C THR A 37 9.77 -17.87 18.79
N GLY A 38 10.66 -17.14 18.08
CA GLY A 38 11.31 -17.62 16.85
C GLY A 38 10.36 -17.82 15.66
N LYS A 39 9.05 -17.59 15.84
CA LYS A 39 8.05 -17.80 14.79
C LYS A 39 8.08 -16.65 13.79
N PRO A 40 7.88 -16.93 12.48
CA PRO A 40 7.78 -15.90 11.48
C PRO A 40 6.47 -15.12 11.69
N LYS A 41 6.55 -13.79 11.78
CA LYS A 41 5.42 -12.87 11.83
C LYS A 41 5.43 -12.01 10.57
N THR A 42 4.32 -11.99 9.86
CA THR A 42 4.14 -11.14 8.68
C THR A 42 3.48 -9.83 9.12
N ARG A 43 4.05 -8.71 8.70
CA ARG A 43 3.43 -7.39 8.85
C ARG A 43 3.45 -6.63 7.54
N LEU A 44 2.50 -5.72 7.39
CA LEU A 44 2.43 -4.80 6.25
C LEU A 44 3.20 -3.53 6.59
N GLN A 45 3.91 -3.01 5.59
CA GLN A 45 4.55 -1.71 5.65
C GLN A 45 4.24 -0.92 4.41
N ASP A 46 3.67 0.27 4.59
CA ASP A 46 3.36 1.18 3.51
C ASP A 46 4.53 2.09 3.21
N PHE A 47 4.79 2.26 1.93
CA PHE A 47 5.73 3.25 1.43
C PHE A 47 5.02 4.13 0.42
N GLU A 48 4.79 5.39 0.79
CA GLU A 48 4.22 6.38 -0.09
C GLU A 48 5.33 7.31 -0.58
N GLY A 49 5.37 7.55 -1.89
CA GLY A 49 6.38 8.39 -2.50
C GLY A 49 6.06 8.78 -3.93
N LEU A 50 6.81 9.77 -4.42
CA LEU A 50 6.74 10.23 -5.81
C LEU A 50 7.44 9.22 -6.72
N CYS A 51 6.78 8.81 -7.78
CA CYS A 51 7.34 7.95 -8.82
C CYS A 51 8.31 8.74 -9.70
N LEU A 52 9.60 8.43 -9.56
CA LEU A 52 10.66 9.04 -10.38
C LEU A 52 10.79 8.41 -11.75
N ALA A 53 10.61 7.11 -11.84
CA ALA A 53 10.74 6.37 -13.07
C ALA A 53 10.01 5.04 -13.03
N VAL A 54 9.46 4.66 -14.16
CA VAL A 54 8.95 3.32 -14.44
C VAL A 54 9.88 2.68 -15.47
N LYS A 55 10.38 1.48 -15.18
CA LYS A 55 11.26 0.71 -16.06
C LYS A 55 10.55 -0.58 -16.47
N HIS A 56 10.81 -1.03 -17.70
CA HIS A 56 10.23 -2.24 -18.30
C HIS A 56 8.69 -2.29 -18.35
N GLY A 57 8.03 -1.17 -18.08
CA GLY A 57 6.59 -1.02 -18.29
C GLY A 57 5.75 -2.18 -17.75
N LYS A 58 5.02 -2.84 -18.65
CA LYS A 58 4.10 -3.95 -18.33
C LYS A 58 4.72 -5.35 -18.46
N GLU A 59 6.02 -5.42 -18.64
CA GLU A 59 6.77 -6.69 -18.70
C GLU A 59 6.97 -7.29 -17.29
N ALA A 60 7.29 -8.58 -17.23
CA ALA A 60 7.49 -9.30 -15.96
C ALA A 60 8.59 -8.69 -15.07
N GLY A 61 9.60 -8.05 -15.67
CA GLY A 61 10.67 -7.32 -14.98
C GLY A 61 10.32 -5.85 -14.64
N GLY A 62 9.05 -5.45 -14.76
CA GLY A 62 8.60 -4.08 -14.51
C GLY A 62 8.93 -3.62 -13.10
N THR A 63 9.59 -2.45 -12.98
CA THR A 63 9.95 -1.84 -11.70
C THR A 63 9.56 -0.38 -11.65
N ILE A 64 9.18 0.09 -10.46
CA ILE A 64 8.93 1.50 -10.16
C ILE A 64 9.96 2.00 -9.14
N THR A 65 10.48 3.20 -9.35
CA THR A 65 11.37 3.89 -8.41
C THR A 65 10.57 4.96 -7.70
N LEU A 66 10.37 4.81 -6.40
CA LEU A 66 9.67 5.77 -5.56
C LEU A 66 10.64 6.54 -4.67
N ARG A 67 10.41 7.84 -4.51
CA ARG A 67 11.17 8.72 -3.63
C ARG A 67 10.25 9.43 -2.67
N LYS A 68 10.63 9.44 -1.39
CA LYS A 68 10.05 10.32 -0.36
C LYS A 68 11.13 11.03 0.42
N VAL A 69 10.80 12.15 0.99
CA VAL A 69 11.67 12.85 1.95
C VAL A 69 11.15 12.54 3.36
N ALA A 70 11.98 11.89 4.16
CA ALA A 70 11.68 11.54 5.54
C ALA A 70 12.75 12.19 6.44
N SER A 71 12.33 12.99 7.42
CA SER A 71 13.24 13.70 8.35
C SER A 71 14.35 14.49 7.64
N GLY A 72 14.01 15.16 6.53
CA GLY A 72 14.99 15.93 5.72
C GLY A 72 15.84 15.11 4.76
N VAL A 73 15.82 13.78 4.86
CA VAL A 73 16.60 12.88 4.00
C VAL A 73 15.74 12.31 2.87
N GLY A 74 16.26 12.35 1.64
CA GLY A 74 15.61 11.74 0.49
C GLY A 74 15.84 10.23 0.47
N VAL A 75 14.78 9.45 0.63
CA VAL A 75 14.81 7.98 0.59
C VAL A 75 14.22 7.50 -0.72
N GLU A 76 14.96 6.65 -1.43
CA GLU A 76 14.50 6.01 -2.67
C GLU A 76 14.39 4.51 -2.47
N ARG A 77 13.31 3.93 -3.00
CA ARG A 77 13.11 2.49 -3.07
C ARG A 77 12.66 2.09 -4.45
N ILE A 78 13.16 0.94 -4.90
CA ILE A 78 12.77 0.32 -6.17
C ILE A 78 11.87 -0.86 -5.83
N PHE A 79 10.67 -0.86 -6.41
CA PHE A 79 9.68 -1.91 -6.21
C PHE A 79 9.44 -2.66 -7.53
N PRO A 80 9.68 -3.98 -7.58
CA PRO A 80 9.24 -4.80 -8.71
C PRO A 80 7.71 -4.93 -8.69
N ILE A 81 7.05 -4.49 -9.76
CA ILE A 81 5.57 -4.43 -9.83
C ILE A 81 4.93 -5.80 -9.58
N TYR A 82 5.55 -6.86 -10.09
CA TYR A 82 5.01 -8.24 -10.05
C TYR A 82 5.53 -9.07 -8.88
N SER A 83 6.19 -8.45 -7.90
CA SER A 83 6.69 -9.17 -6.72
C SER A 83 5.55 -9.67 -5.82
N PRO A 84 5.63 -10.92 -5.32
CA PRO A 84 4.68 -11.47 -4.37
C PRO A 84 4.75 -10.78 -2.99
N MET A 85 5.87 -10.11 -2.70
CA MET A 85 6.04 -9.34 -1.46
C MET A 85 5.22 -8.06 -1.44
N ILE A 86 4.73 -7.60 -2.58
CA ILE A 86 3.86 -6.43 -2.67
C ILE A 86 2.42 -6.90 -2.63
N GLU A 87 1.67 -6.44 -1.65
CA GLU A 87 0.25 -6.73 -1.52
C GLU A 87 -0.57 -5.82 -2.42
N LYS A 88 -0.45 -4.51 -2.23
CA LYS A 88 -1.24 -3.52 -2.96
C LYS A 88 -0.36 -2.37 -3.47
N ILE A 89 -0.73 -1.84 -4.63
CA ILE A 89 -0.16 -0.62 -5.20
C ILE A 89 -1.33 0.31 -5.52
N THR A 90 -1.35 1.50 -4.93
CA THR A 90 -2.41 2.49 -5.14
C THR A 90 -1.79 3.79 -5.63
N VAL A 91 -2.37 4.38 -6.67
CA VAL A 91 -1.99 5.71 -7.15
C VAL A 91 -2.86 6.73 -6.40
N VAL A 92 -2.23 7.50 -5.51
CA VAL A 92 -2.92 8.48 -4.65
C VAL A 92 -3.18 9.77 -5.42
N LYS A 93 -2.15 10.27 -6.13
CA LYS A 93 -2.21 11.54 -6.85
C LYS A 93 -1.46 11.43 -8.16
N ARG A 94 -1.95 12.14 -9.18
CA ARG A 94 -1.31 12.20 -10.49
C ARG A 94 -0.87 13.62 -10.80
N SER A 95 0.42 13.80 -11.12
CA SER A 95 0.97 15.09 -11.51
C SER A 95 1.38 15.09 -12.98
N LYS A 96 1.04 16.14 -13.71
CA LYS A 96 1.45 16.29 -15.10
C LYS A 96 2.95 16.60 -15.18
N VAL A 97 3.72 15.72 -15.79
CA VAL A 97 5.16 15.87 -15.99
C VAL A 97 5.54 15.83 -17.46
N ARG A 98 6.65 16.45 -17.82
CA ARG A 98 7.15 16.52 -19.21
C ARG A 98 8.17 15.45 -19.54
N ARG A 99 8.78 14.82 -18.53
CA ARG A 99 9.85 13.83 -18.69
C ARG A 99 9.44 12.47 -18.18
N ALA A 100 9.84 11.42 -18.89
CA ALA A 100 9.59 10.03 -18.48
C ALA A 100 10.42 9.61 -17.25
N LYS A 101 11.56 10.27 -16.99
CA LYS A 101 12.41 10.01 -15.83
C LYS A 101 12.71 11.32 -15.12
N LEU A 102 12.44 11.38 -13.81
CA LEU A 102 12.47 12.60 -13.00
C LEU A 102 13.70 12.65 -12.07
N TYR A 103 14.86 12.17 -12.53
CA TYR A 103 16.06 12.10 -11.69
C TYR A 103 16.59 13.46 -11.22
N HIS A 104 16.29 14.54 -11.95
CA HIS A 104 16.62 15.90 -11.54
C HIS A 104 15.97 16.32 -10.21
N ILE A 105 14.92 15.62 -9.78
CA ILE A 105 14.25 15.87 -8.47
C ILE A 105 15.17 15.51 -7.29
N ARG A 106 16.16 14.67 -7.49
CA ARG A 106 17.10 14.26 -6.44
C ARG A 106 17.89 15.45 -5.88
N GLU A 107 18.20 16.41 -6.72
CA GLU A 107 19.01 17.59 -6.39
C GLU A 107 18.17 18.76 -5.90
N LYS A 108 16.83 18.69 -6.07
CA LYS A 108 15.93 19.78 -5.72
C LYS A 108 15.42 19.69 -4.29
N ALA A 109 15.29 20.86 -3.65
CA ALA A 109 14.66 20.98 -2.36
C ALA A 109 13.19 20.54 -2.41
N ALA A 110 12.67 19.96 -1.32
CA ALA A 110 11.29 19.47 -1.22
C ALA A 110 10.24 20.53 -1.58
N LYS A 111 10.48 21.81 -1.23
CA LYS A 111 9.61 22.94 -1.56
C LYS A 111 9.50 23.17 -3.08
N GLU A 112 10.60 23.05 -3.79
CA GLU A 112 10.64 23.22 -5.25
C GLU A 112 9.96 22.06 -5.97
N VAL A 113 10.16 20.82 -5.50
CA VAL A 113 9.48 19.63 -6.00
C VAL A 113 7.97 19.81 -5.87
N ARG A 114 7.49 20.22 -4.68
CA ARG A 114 6.07 20.48 -4.43
C ARG A 114 5.51 21.58 -5.35
N ARG A 115 6.30 22.62 -5.64
CA ARG A 115 5.91 23.69 -6.58
C ARG A 115 5.77 23.18 -8.01
N GLN A 116 6.67 22.31 -8.47
CA GLN A 116 6.62 21.73 -9.82
C GLN A 116 5.46 20.74 -9.99
N MET A 117 5.08 20.05 -8.92
CA MET A 117 4.00 19.04 -8.92
C MET A 117 2.63 19.64 -8.57
N ARG A 118 2.43 20.97 -8.72
CA ARG A 118 1.18 21.65 -8.34
C ARG A 118 -0.03 21.28 -9.19
N ASN A 119 0.15 20.88 -10.45
CA ASN A 119 -0.95 20.43 -11.29
C ASN A 119 -1.30 18.98 -10.95
N ILE A 120 -1.83 18.81 -9.74
CA ILE A 120 -2.23 17.52 -9.20
C ILE A 120 -3.68 17.28 -9.62
N GLN A 121 -3.94 16.15 -10.26
CA GLN A 121 -5.27 15.59 -10.38
C GLN A 121 -5.40 14.58 -9.23
N ASP A 122 -6.25 14.89 -8.26
CA ASP A 122 -6.60 13.92 -7.23
C ASP A 122 -7.44 12.84 -7.94
N LEU A 123 -6.91 11.63 -7.95
CA LEU A 123 -7.67 10.47 -8.39
C LEU A 123 -8.60 10.09 -7.23
N PRO A 124 -9.87 9.76 -7.50
CA PRO A 124 -10.73 9.24 -6.47
C PRO A 124 -10.03 8.02 -5.86
N GLU A 125 -9.88 8.01 -4.54
CA GLU A 125 -9.46 6.81 -3.82
C GLU A 125 -10.53 5.76 -4.15
N GLU A 126 -10.14 4.69 -4.83
CA GLU A 126 -10.99 3.51 -4.94
C GLU A 126 -11.22 3.08 -3.49
N VAL A 127 -12.43 3.35 -3.00
CA VAL A 127 -12.87 2.89 -1.68
C VAL A 127 -12.77 1.37 -1.75
N ASP A 128 -11.81 0.81 -1.01
CA ASP A 128 -11.67 -0.61 -0.84
C ASP A 128 -12.97 -1.13 -0.21
N THR A 129 -13.92 -1.54 -1.03
CA THR A 129 -15.00 -2.42 -0.63
C THR A 129 -14.38 -3.81 -0.43
N ASN A 130 -13.53 -3.90 0.60
CA ASN A 130 -13.30 -5.17 1.24
C ASN A 130 -14.57 -5.41 2.07
N PRO A 131 -15.38 -6.42 1.78
CA PRO A 131 -16.43 -6.82 2.69
C PRO A 131 -15.70 -7.26 3.97
N GLN A 132 -15.60 -6.35 4.93
CA GLN A 132 -15.24 -6.71 6.29
C GLN A 132 -16.28 -7.73 6.70
N VAL A 133 -15.82 -8.94 6.91
CA VAL A 133 -16.51 -9.91 7.74
C VAL A 133 -16.66 -9.22 9.08
N GLU A 134 -17.82 -8.64 9.31
CA GLU A 134 -18.22 -8.18 10.64
C GLU A 134 -18.09 -9.40 11.55
N PRO A 135 -17.33 -9.31 12.65
CA PRO A 135 -17.43 -10.33 13.66
C PRO A 135 -18.85 -10.20 14.23
N THR A 136 -19.70 -11.15 13.90
CA THR A 136 -20.99 -11.38 14.55
C THR A 136 -20.70 -11.55 16.05
N ILE A 137 -20.83 -10.46 16.79
CA ILE A 137 -20.93 -10.52 18.25
C ILE A 137 -22.38 -10.92 18.52
N GLU A 138 -22.67 -12.21 18.43
CA GLU A 138 -23.88 -12.76 19.01
C GLU A 138 -23.79 -12.68 20.53
N ASN A 139 -24.61 -11.80 21.06
CA ASN A 139 -25.31 -11.87 22.32
C ASN A 139 -24.82 -12.88 23.37
N ALA A 140 -23.96 -12.39 24.25
CA ALA A 140 -23.75 -12.98 25.58
C ALA A 140 -24.05 -11.93 26.66
N SER A 141 -25.25 -11.35 26.66
CA SER A 141 -25.68 -10.38 27.67
C SER A 141 -27.09 -10.56 28.22
N ASP A 142 -27.76 -11.68 27.92
CA ASP A 142 -29.13 -11.91 28.45
C ASP A 142 -29.25 -13.01 29.52
N GLU A 143 -28.18 -13.73 29.86
CA GLU A 143 -28.26 -14.75 30.93
C GLU A 143 -27.83 -14.29 32.34
N LYS A 144 -27.45 -13.02 32.52
CA LYS A 144 -27.08 -12.50 33.85
C LYS A 144 -28.10 -11.61 34.55
N LYS A 145 -29.32 -11.53 34.04
CA LYS A 145 -30.41 -10.73 34.68
C LYS A 145 -31.52 -11.53 35.28
N GLU A 146 -31.55 -12.84 35.15
CA GLU A 146 -32.57 -13.68 35.78
C GLU A 146 -32.15 -14.28 37.12
N GLU A 147 -30.87 -14.46 37.41
CA GLU A 147 -30.41 -14.98 38.73
C GLU A 147 -30.38 -13.98 39.89
N ALA A 148 -30.55 -12.67 39.60
CA ALA A 148 -30.52 -11.64 40.66
C ALA A 148 -31.93 -11.22 41.17
N LYS A 149 -33.00 -11.94 40.83
CA LYS A 149 -34.36 -11.63 41.28
C LYS A 149 -34.99 -12.70 42.17
N GLU A 150 -34.32 -13.79 42.45
CA GLU A 150 -34.86 -14.89 43.26
C GLU A 150 -34.30 -14.95 44.70
N GLU A 151 -33.28 -14.15 45.05
CA GLU A 151 -32.73 -14.11 46.42
C GLU A 151 -33.22 -12.98 47.32
N THR A 152 -34.37 -12.35 46.98
CA THR A 152 -34.91 -11.30 47.85
C THR A 152 -36.41 -11.57 48.20
N LYS A 153 -36.74 -12.85 48.45
CA LYS A 153 -38.01 -13.21 49.11
C LYS A 153 -37.84 -14.53 49.86
N GLU A 154 -37.21 -14.46 51.01
CA GLU A 154 -37.50 -15.25 52.20
C GLU A 154 -36.99 -14.48 53.44
#